data_348d67693b0eb0de39b48bbaca0c07c2
#
_entry.id   348d67693b0eb0de39b48bbaca0c07c2
#
_cell.length_a   1.000
_cell.length_b   1.000
_cell.length_c   1.000
_cell.angle_alpha   90.00
_cell.angle_beta   90.00
_cell.angle_gamma   90.00
#
_symmetry.space_group_name_H-M   'P 1'
#
loop_
_entity.id
_entity.type
_entity.pdbx_description
1 polymer ?
#
loop_
_entity_poly.entity_id
_entity_poly.type
_entity_poly.pdbx_seq_one_letter_code
_entity_poly.pdbx_strand_id
1 'polypeptide(L)'
;MLFFGGHTNPGDPMLARTCLALALAAAVALPALADDAKKSPTPKELLAKAAPTEWRTPDPQNLVYMDLPQGRVIIELAQDWTPAHAANIRTLIREHYFDGTQVIRVQDNFVTQWGDADGDDKKKAKSIGTAKETLTPEFTRKGGKPYPFTKLADGDVYAPEVGFSDGFPVARDPKAGEAWIAHCYGTVGVARDTGAETGNGSSLYAIIGQAPRNLDRNLAVAGKVIKGMEFLSAYPRGGEPMGFYDKPEQRVTIKSVRLAADVPEAERTPIQVLRTDSKTFAAVVDAKRNRRDDFYTRPAGKIDLCNIGVPVRDPSKK
;
A
#
# COMPACT_ATOMS: atom_id res chain seq x y z
N MET A 1 -43.40 38.72 -16.74
CA MET A 1 -44.74 39.25 -17.04
C MET A 1 -45.53 39.22 -15.75
N LEU A 2 -45.72 40.43 -15.17
CA LEU A 2 -46.93 40.91 -14.49
C LEU A 2 -47.34 40.19 -13.18
N PHE A 3 -47.67 40.84 -12.15
CA PHE A 3 -47.84 42.16 -11.58
C PHE A 3 -48.63 41.98 -10.27
N PHE A 4 -48.20 42.68 -9.23
CA PHE A 4 -48.91 43.53 -8.29
C PHE A 4 -50.10 43.03 -7.45
N GLY A 5 -50.10 43.50 -6.20
CA GLY A 5 -51.24 43.87 -5.43
C GLY A 5 -50.99 43.77 -3.94
N GLY A 6 -50.56 44.83 -3.40
CA GLY A 6 -50.57 45.35 -2.12
C GLY A 6 -51.94 45.83 -1.65
N HIS A 7 -52.16 45.86 -0.33
CA HIS A 7 -53.04 46.83 0.33
C HIS A 7 -52.58 47.05 1.78
N THR A 8 -52.22 48.24 2.05
CA THR A 8 -52.16 48.90 3.36
C THR A 8 -53.53 49.30 3.82
N ASN A 9 -53.79 49.26 5.09
CA ASN A 9 -54.42 50.41 5.77
C ASN A 9 -54.38 50.26 7.32
N PRO A 10 -54.52 51.39 8.00
CA PRO A 10 -53.93 51.61 9.31
C PRO A 10 -54.96 51.90 10.40
N GLY A 11 -54.54 52.19 11.61
CA GLY A 11 -55.31 52.82 12.67
C GLY A 11 -55.20 52.11 14.00
N ASP A 12 -54.42 52.48 14.79
CA ASP A 12 -54.27 53.57 15.80
C ASP A 12 -54.59 53.11 17.24
N PRO A 13 -54.31 53.85 18.29
CA PRO A 13 -53.19 53.60 19.19
C PRO A 13 -53.72 53.34 20.62
N MET A 14 -52.82 53.06 21.52
CA MET A 14 -52.77 53.57 22.89
C MET A 14 -52.27 52.58 23.96
N LEU A 15 -51.42 53.14 24.70
CA LEU A 15 -51.08 52.94 26.11
C LEU A 15 -50.04 52.01 26.55
N ALA A 16 -48.96 52.66 26.73
CA ALA A 16 -47.89 52.46 27.71
C ALA A 16 -48.19 51.56 28.92
N ARG A 17 -47.28 50.72 29.20
CA ARG A 17 -46.73 50.49 30.57
C ARG A 17 -45.37 49.84 30.52
N THR A 18 -44.42 50.62 30.89
CA THR A 18 -43.07 50.34 31.26
C THR A 18 -43.00 49.15 32.27
N CYS A 19 -42.32 48.11 31.95
CA CYS A 19 -41.67 47.20 32.94
C CYS A 19 -40.29 46.89 32.43
N LEU A 20 -39.32 47.63 32.96
CA LEU A 20 -37.88 47.40 32.82
C LEU A 20 -37.53 46.19 33.68
N ALA A 21 -37.42 45.01 33.10
CA ALA A 21 -36.84 43.86 33.74
C ALA A 21 -35.42 43.71 33.23
N LEU A 22 -34.44 44.14 34.03
CA LEU A 22 -33.03 43.81 33.86
C LEU A 22 -32.87 42.32 34.11
N ALA A 23 -32.81 41.55 33.04
CA ALA A 23 -32.31 40.18 33.11
C ALA A 23 -30.76 40.21 33.03
N LEU A 24 -30.11 40.18 34.18
CA LEU A 24 -28.68 39.85 34.29
C LEU A 24 -28.47 38.43 33.78
N ALA A 25 -28.08 38.30 32.52
CA ALA A 25 -27.55 37.04 32.00
C ALA A 25 -26.16 36.82 32.60
N ALA A 26 -26.07 36.09 33.71
CA ALA A 26 -24.85 35.55 34.20
C ALA A 26 -24.36 34.50 33.15
N ALA A 27 -23.45 34.93 32.30
CA ALA A 27 -22.69 33.99 31.47
C ALA A 27 -21.83 33.13 32.39
N VAL A 28 -22.36 31.96 32.75
CA VAL A 28 -21.56 30.89 33.35
C VAL A 28 -20.62 30.45 32.24
N ALA A 29 -19.42 31.01 32.23
CA ALA A 29 -18.31 30.44 31.50
C ALA A 29 -18.03 29.08 32.13
N LEU A 30 -18.60 28.02 31.55
CA LEU A 30 -18.16 26.66 31.80
C LEU A 30 -16.68 26.62 31.43
N PRO A 31 -15.77 26.31 32.38
CA PRO A 31 -14.41 26.05 32.00
C PRO A 31 -14.48 24.93 30.96
N ALA A 32 -13.97 25.18 29.76
CA ALA A 32 -13.68 24.13 28.82
C ALA A 32 -12.75 23.18 29.59
N LEU A 33 -13.29 22.05 30.01
CA LEU A 33 -12.46 20.93 30.48
C LEU A 33 -11.55 20.63 29.29
N ALA A 34 -10.37 21.23 29.32
CA ALA A 34 -9.26 20.75 28.51
C ALA A 34 -9.11 19.30 28.93
N ASP A 35 -9.62 18.43 28.07
CA ASP A 35 -9.43 16.99 28.22
C ASP A 35 -7.92 16.76 28.19
N ASP A 36 -7.29 16.61 29.37
CA ASP A 36 -5.92 16.18 29.54
C ASP A 36 -5.78 14.73 29.07
N ALA A 37 -6.25 14.51 27.85
CA ALA A 37 -6.18 13.22 27.21
C ALA A 37 -4.72 12.87 27.03
N LYS A 38 -4.30 11.93 27.85
CA LYS A 38 -2.97 11.35 27.91
C LYS A 38 -2.41 11.13 26.49
N LYS A 39 -1.26 11.73 26.20
CA LYS A 39 -0.57 11.52 24.91
C LYS A 39 -0.45 10.02 24.63
N SER A 40 -0.84 9.59 23.46
CA SER A 40 -0.70 8.20 23.04
C SER A 40 0.76 7.92 22.70
N PRO A 41 1.30 6.73 22.99
CA PRO A 41 2.64 6.37 22.57
C PRO A 41 2.75 6.42 21.05
N THR A 42 3.85 6.94 20.56
CA THR A 42 4.12 6.99 19.12
C THR A 42 4.43 5.60 18.56
N PRO A 43 4.20 5.35 17.27
CA PRO A 43 4.64 4.12 16.62
C PRO A 43 6.12 3.82 16.83
N LYS A 44 6.99 4.84 16.84
CA LYS A 44 8.43 4.70 17.09
C LYS A 44 8.72 4.15 18.49
N GLU A 45 8.06 4.68 19.51
CA GLU A 45 8.24 4.23 20.90
C GLU A 45 7.72 2.79 21.10
N LEU A 46 6.62 2.43 20.42
CA LEU A 46 6.11 1.07 20.45
C LEU A 46 7.06 0.09 19.80
N LEU A 47 7.58 0.42 18.62
CA LEU A 47 8.53 -0.41 17.89
C LEU A 47 9.85 -0.60 18.61
N ALA A 48 10.32 0.42 19.33
CA ALA A 48 11.53 0.34 20.15
C ALA A 48 11.39 -0.68 21.31
N LYS A 49 10.17 -0.96 21.75
CA LYS A 49 9.86 -1.92 22.83
C LYS A 49 9.43 -3.28 22.31
N ALA A 50 9.31 -3.48 21.00
CA ALA A 50 8.87 -4.72 20.41
C ALA A 50 9.83 -5.87 20.75
N ALA A 51 9.29 -6.98 21.25
CA ALA A 51 10.09 -8.15 21.56
C ALA A 51 10.72 -8.74 20.29
N PRO A 52 11.94 -9.32 20.37
CA PRO A 52 12.58 -9.95 19.20
C PRO A 52 11.68 -11.00 18.50
N THR A 53 10.86 -11.73 19.26
CA THR A 53 9.94 -12.77 18.75
C THR A 53 8.77 -12.21 17.93
N GLU A 54 8.50 -10.91 18.02
CA GLU A 54 7.47 -10.23 17.24
C GLU A 54 7.96 -9.86 15.83
N TRP A 55 9.22 -10.09 15.53
CA TRP A 55 9.82 -9.86 14.23
C TRP A 55 10.09 -11.19 13.54
N ARG A 56 9.84 -11.24 12.23
CA ARG A 56 10.20 -12.38 11.39
C ARG A 56 11.26 -11.97 10.38
N THR A 57 12.15 -12.89 10.06
CA THR A 57 13.06 -12.78 8.93
C THR A 57 12.35 -13.38 7.71
N PRO A 58 12.21 -12.65 6.59
CA PRO A 58 11.66 -13.21 5.36
C PRO A 58 12.48 -14.39 4.85
N ASP A 59 11.83 -15.37 4.22
CA ASP A 59 12.50 -16.52 3.59
C ASP A 59 13.41 -16.01 2.45
N PRO A 60 14.71 -16.31 2.47
CA PRO A 60 15.64 -15.90 1.41
C PRO A 60 15.23 -16.37 0.00
N GLN A 61 14.50 -17.48 -0.13
CA GLN A 61 13.98 -17.98 -1.41
C GLN A 61 12.89 -17.08 -1.99
N ASN A 62 12.24 -16.27 -1.15
CA ASN A 62 11.18 -15.36 -1.53
C ASN A 62 11.59 -13.89 -1.40
N LEU A 63 12.87 -13.62 -1.11
CA LEU A 63 13.40 -12.28 -0.95
C LEU A 63 14.25 -11.91 -2.17
N VAL A 64 13.80 -10.89 -2.90
CA VAL A 64 14.42 -10.42 -4.15
C VAL A 64 15.19 -9.14 -3.89
N TYR A 65 16.43 -9.09 -4.34
CA TYR A 65 17.28 -7.91 -4.39
C TYR A 65 17.33 -7.39 -5.82
N MET A 66 16.80 -6.22 -6.05
CA MET A 66 16.90 -5.49 -7.31
C MET A 66 17.86 -4.31 -7.13
N ASP A 67 19.02 -4.39 -7.74
CA ASP A 67 20.05 -3.36 -7.66
C ASP A 67 19.91 -2.33 -8.77
N LEU A 68 19.58 -1.12 -8.39
CA LEU A 68 19.43 0.05 -9.24
C LEU A 68 20.66 0.96 -9.10
N PRO A 69 20.89 1.94 -10.02
CA PRO A 69 21.95 2.92 -9.85
C PRO A 69 21.89 3.68 -8.53
N GLN A 70 20.70 3.95 -8.01
CA GLN A 70 20.44 4.73 -6.79
C GLN A 70 20.54 3.89 -5.51
N GLY A 71 20.37 2.57 -5.60
CA GLY A 71 20.42 1.68 -4.44
C GLY A 71 19.63 0.39 -4.65
N ARG A 72 19.59 -0.43 -3.59
CA ARG A 72 18.91 -1.73 -3.60
C ARG A 72 17.45 -1.59 -3.19
N VAL A 73 16.57 -2.11 -4.03
CA VAL A 73 15.16 -2.39 -3.71
C VAL A 73 15.05 -3.82 -3.25
N ILE A 74 14.34 -4.06 -2.15
CA ILE A 74 14.09 -5.39 -1.63
C ILE A 74 12.59 -5.69 -1.72
N ILE A 75 12.27 -6.78 -2.42
CA ILE A 75 10.89 -7.23 -2.66
C ILE A 75 10.71 -8.58 -1.97
N GLU A 76 9.64 -8.73 -1.19
CA GLU A 76 9.19 -10.01 -0.65
C GLU A 76 8.11 -10.59 -1.56
N LEU A 77 8.36 -11.76 -2.16
CA LEU A 77 7.40 -12.46 -3.03
C LEU A 77 6.24 -13.04 -2.22
N ALA A 78 5.06 -13.00 -2.78
CA ALA A 78 3.82 -13.48 -2.19
C ALA A 78 3.60 -14.98 -2.46
N GLN A 79 4.58 -15.83 -2.12
CA GLN A 79 4.62 -17.25 -2.44
C GLN A 79 3.33 -18.00 -2.07
N ASP A 80 2.71 -17.69 -0.92
CA ASP A 80 1.51 -18.38 -0.46
C ASP A 80 0.22 -17.87 -1.14
N TRP A 81 0.31 -16.78 -1.86
CA TRP A 81 -0.81 -16.12 -2.54
C TRP A 81 -0.80 -16.35 -4.05
N THR A 82 0.36 -16.28 -4.65
CA THR A 82 0.57 -16.42 -6.09
C THR A 82 1.74 -17.39 -6.38
N PRO A 83 1.63 -18.68 -5.98
CA PRO A 83 2.73 -19.63 -6.04
C PRO A 83 3.28 -19.86 -7.45
N ALA A 84 2.43 -19.87 -8.48
CA ALA A 84 2.87 -20.07 -9.86
C ALA A 84 3.65 -18.85 -10.38
N HIS A 85 3.16 -17.63 -10.10
CA HIS A 85 3.88 -16.40 -10.47
C HIS A 85 5.19 -16.28 -9.69
N ALA A 86 5.18 -16.54 -8.39
CA ALA A 86 6.40 -16.48 -7.58
C ALA A 86 7.45 -17.49 -8.06
N ALA A 87 7.03 -18.70 -8.44
CA ALA A 87 7.93 -19.70 -9.00
C ALA A 87 8.53 -19.26 -10.34
N ASN A 88 7.69 -18.70 -11.24
CA ASN A 88 8.14 -18.22 -12.54
C ASN A 88 9.09 -17.03 -12.43
N ILE A 89 8.79 -16.09 -11.55
CA ILE A 89 9.67 -14.94 -11.26
C ILE A 89 11.03 -15.44 -10.73
N ARG A 90 11.07 -16.44 -9.84
CA ARG A 90 12.34 -17.01 -9.38
C ARG A 90 13.13 -17.64 -10.51
N THR A 91 12.48 -18.32 -11.47
CA THR A 91 13.14 -18.83 -12.68
C THR A 91 13.74 -17.70 -13.49
N LEU A 92 12.98 -16.66 -13.81
CA LEU A 92 13.45 -15.45 -14.53
C LEU A 92 14.66 -14.82 -13.84
N ILE A 93 14.63 -14.72 -12.50
CA ILE A 93 15.75 -14.15 -11.72
C ILE A 93 17.00 -15.03 -11.83
N ARG A 94 16.88 -16.35 -11.67
CA ARG A 94 18.03 -17.27 -11.75
C ARG A 94 18.64 -17.36 -13.13
N GLU A 95 17.83 -17.15 -14.16
CA GLU A 95 18.29 -17.07 -15.54
C GLU A 95 18.75 -15.65 -15.96
N HIS A 96 18.88 -14.75 -14.98
CA HIS A 96 19.37 -13.39 -15.20
C HIS A 96 18.52 -12.56 -16.20
N TYR A 97 17.25 -12.92 -16.33
CA TYR A 97 16.36 -12.21 -17.26
C TYR A 97 16.30 -10.71 -17.00
N PHE A 98 16.18 -10.30 -15.72
CA PHE A 98 16.05 -8.90 -15.37
C PHE A 98 17.35 -8.09 -15.46
N ASP A 99 18.52 -8.73 -15.59
CA ASP A 99 19.79 -8.02 -15.70
C ASP A 99 19.84 -7.23 -17.01
N GLY A 100 20.05 -5.93 -16.90
CA GLY A 100 20.05 -5.02 -18.04
C GLY A 100 18.66 -4.61 -18.55
N THR A 101 17.55 -5.20 -18.02
CA THR A 101 16.22 -4.64 -18.29
C THR A 101 16.05 -3.27 -17.64
N GLN A 102 14.94 -2.60 -17.87
CA GLN A 102 14.81 -1.20 -17.54
C GLN A 102 13.50 -0.89 -16.79
N VAL A 103 13.52 0.18 -16.00
CA VAL A 103 12.29 0.89 -15.65
C VAL A 103 11.83 1.58 -16.94
N ILE A 104 10.66 1.18 -17.43
CA ILE A 104 10.14 1.59 -18.75
C ILE A 104 8.96 2.55 -18.64
N ARG A 105 8.32 2.61 -17.46
CA ARG A 105 7.11 3.40 -17.25
C ARG A 105 7.07 3.91 -15.81
N VAL A 106 6.76 5.19 -15.65
CA VAL A 106 6.45 5.80 -14.36
C VAL A 106 5.24 6.71 -14.54
N GLN A 107 4.08 6.21 -14.15
CA GLN A 107 2.84 6.97 -14.21
C GLN A 107 2.56 7.64 -12.87
N ASP A 108 2.28 8.93 -12.90
CA ASP A 108 2.01 9.68 -11.69
C ASP A 108 0.83 9.11 -10.89
N ASN A 109 0.97 9.13 -9.58
CA ASN A 109 -0.03 8.60 -8.63
C ASN A 109 -0.50 7.17 -8.95
N PHE A 110 0.30 6.37 -9.65
CA PHE A 110 -0.06 5.02 -10.04
C PHE A 110 1.08 4.01 -9.85
N VAL A 111 1.96 3.83 -10.86
CA VAL A 111 2.97 2.76 -10.84
C VAL A 111 4.33 3.21 -11.33
N THR A 112 5.37 2.51 -10.86
CA THR A 112 6.66 2.35 -11.52
C THR A 112 6.73 0.93 -12.05
N GLN A 113 6.90 0.76 -13.37
CA GLN A 113 6.91 -0.53 -14.06
C GLN A 113 8.27 -0.78 -14.69
N TRP A 114 8.74 -2.02 -14.61
CA TRP A 114 10.00 -2.45 -15.17
C TRP A 114 9.89 -3.80 -15.89
N GLY A 115 10.79 -4.02 -16.81
CA GLY A 115 10.87 -5.22 -17.64
C GLY A 115 11.71 -4.97 -18.86
N ASP A 116 11.56 -5.81 -19.87
CA ASP A 116 12.17 -5.63 -21.17
C ASP A 116 11.48 -4.49 -21.92
N ALA A 117 12.26 -3.52 -22.37
CA ALA A 117 11.75 -2.37 -23.12
C ALA A 117 11.25 -2.73 -24.53
N ASP A 118 11.74 -3.84 -25.08
CA ASP A 118 11.36 -4.38 -26.37
C ASP A 118 10.43 -5.59 -26.24
N GLY A 119 9.85 -5.84 -25.05
CA GLY A 119 9.06 -7.03 -24.73
C GLY A 119 7.85 -7.26 -25.64
N ASP A 120 7.29 -6.19 -26.25
CA ASP A 120 6.19 -6.27 -27.20
C ASP A 120 6.63 -6.61 -28.63
N ASP A 121 7.92 -6.49 -28.95
CA ASP A 121 8.49 -6.84 -30.26
C ASP A 121 9.09 -8.25 -30.21
N LYS A 122 8.34 -9.24 -30.68
CA LYS A 122 8.78 -10.66 -30.69
C LYS A 122 10.15 -10.91 -31.32
N LYS A 123 10.68 -9.99 -32.15
CA LYS A 123 11.99 -10.13 -32.78
C LYS A 123 13.13 -9.60 -31.91
N LYS A 124 12.83 -8.71 -30.98
CA LYS A 124 13.80 -8.03 -30.12
C LYS A 124 13.68 -8.44 -28.67
N ALA A 125 12.50 -8.94 -28.28
CA ALA A 125 12.21 -9.31 -26.92
C ALA A 125 13.28 -10.26 -26.35
N LYS A 126 13.71 -9.96 -25.14
CA LYS A 126 14.68 -10.79 -24.41
C LYS A 126 14.05 -12.16 -24.11
N SER A 127 14.80 -13.23 -24.36
CA SER A 127 14.35 -14.58 -24.04
C SER A 127 14.06 -14.71 -22.55
N ILE A 128 12.91 -15.32 -22.23
CA ILE A 128 12.54 -15.67 -20.84
C ILE A 128 13.13 -17.01 -20.40
N GLY A 129 13.98 -17.65 -21.25
CA GLY A 129 14.65 -18.91 -20.94
C GLY A 129 13.67 -20.06 -20.74
N THR A 130 13.78 -20.73 -19.60
CA THR A 130 12.91 -21.87 -19.23
C THR A 130 11.65 -21.42 -18.46
N ALA A 131 11.50 -20.13 -18.21
CA ALA A 131 10.29 -19.60 -17.58
C ALA A 131 9.07 -19.82 -18.49
N LYS A 132 7.91 -20.02 -17.87
CA LYS A 132 6.66 -20.26 -18.62
C LYS A 132 6.16 -18.97 -19.26
N GLU A 133 5.79 -19.04 -20.53
CA GLU A 133 5.17 -17.92 -21.25
C GLU A 133 3.77 -17.59 -20.73
N THR A 134 3.02 -18.62 -20.34
CA THR A 134 1.64 -18.46 -19.85
C THR A 134 1.47 -19.12 -18.49
N LEU A 135 0.69 -18.47 -17.63
CA LEU A 135 0.33 -18.96 -16.31
C LEU A 135 -1.18 -18.95 -16.14
N THR A 136 -1.69 -19.74 -15.21
CA THR A 136 -3.07 -19.63 -14.76
C THR A 136 -3.22 -18.37 -13.91
N PRO A 137 -4.26 -17.56 -14.09
CA PRO A 137 -4.52 -16.38 -13.27
C PRO A 137 -4.60 -16.70 -11.77
N GLU A 138 -3.81 -15.98 -10.97
CA GLU A 138 -3.82 -16.04 -9.51
C GLU A 138 -4.30 -14.69 -8.94
N PHE A 139 -5.42 -14.17 -9.44
CA PHE A 139 -5.97 -12.88 -9.02
C PHE A 139 -6.65 -12.94 -7.65
N THR A 140 -7.17 -14.11 -7.31
CA THR A 140 -7.77 -14.43 -6.02
C THR A 140 -7.36 -15.83 -5.58
N ARG A 141 -7.44 -16.04 -4.28
CA ARG A 141 -7.31 -17.35 -3.66
C ARG A 141 -8.69 -17.84 -3.25
N LYS A 142 -9.12 -18.99 -3.78
CA LYS A 142 -10.36 -19.68 -3.43
C LYS A 142 -10.03 -20.98 -2.70
N GLY A 143 -10.48 -21.12 -1.46
CA GLY A 143 -10.18 -22.32 -0.66
C GLY A 143 -8.69 -22.52 -0.39
N GLY A 144 -8.26 -23.77 -0.30
CA GLY A 144 -6.86 -24.16 -0.11
C GLY A 144 -6.40 -24.14 1.35
N LYS A 145 -5.07 -24.07 1.56
CA LYS A 145 -4.51 -24.05 2.91
C LYS A 145 -5.03 -22.87 3.71
N PRO A 146 -5.35 -23.05 5.00
CA PRO A 146 -5.59 -21.94 5.89
C PRO A 146 -4.41 -20.94 5.86
N TYR A 147 -4.69 -19.67 6.00
CA TYR A 147 -3.70 -18.61 6.11
C TYR A 147 -3.98 -17.79 7.37
N PRO A 148 -2.96 -17.27 8.03
CA PRO A 148 -3.17 -16.37 9.16
C PRO A 148 -3.88 -15.11 8.66
N PHE A 149 -4.83 -14.60 9.44
CA PHE A 149 -5.54 -13.37 9.09
C PHE A 149 -5.80 -12.52 10.34
N THR A 150 -5.10 -11.42 10.41
CA THR A 150 -5.33 -10.39 11.43
C THR A 150 -6.29 -9.35 10.88
N LYS A 151 -7.56 -9.45 11.27
CA LYS A 151 -8.64 -8.57 10.79
C LYS A 151 -8.42 -7.13 11.23
N LEU A 152 -8.63 -6.18 10.34
CA LEU A 152 -8.76 -4.76 10.62
C LEU A 152 -10.24 -4.44 10.87
N ALA A 153 -10.54 -3.89 12.05
CA ALA A 153 -11.92 -3.65 12.47
C ALA A 153 -12.57 -2.42 11.83
N ASP A 154 -11.76 -1.57 11.19
CA ASP A 154 -12.20 -0.26 10.67
C ASP A 154 -13.09 -0.36 9.43
N GLY A 155 -13.11 -1.54 8.78
CA GLY A 155 -13.87 -1.79 7.57
C GLY A 155 -13.12 -1.38 6.31
N ASP A 156 -13.77 -1.55 5.16
CA ASP A 156 -13.23 -1.24 3.83
C ASP A 156 -14.38 -1.02 2.85
N VAL A 157 -14.17 -0.17 1.83
CA VAL A 157 -15.19 0.10 0.81
C VAL A 157 -15.14 -0.88 -0.37
N TYR A 158 -14.07 -1.66 -0.50
CA TYR A 158 -13.83 -2.58 -1.62
C TYR A 158 -14.07 -4.05 -1.27
N ALA A 159 -14.10 -4.39 0.03
CA ALA A 159 -14.23 -5.76 0.48
C ALA A 159 -15.02 -5.86 1.80
N PRO A 160 -15.77 -6.96 2.03
CA PRO A 160 -16.47 -7.21 3.31
C PRO A 160 -15.53 -7.27 4.52
N GLU A 161 -14.31 -7.77 4.33
CA GLU A 161 -13.30 -7.83 5.37
C GLU A 161 -11.91 -7.53 4.80
N VAL A 162 -11.13 -6.79 5.58
CA VAL A 162 -9.73 -6.50 5.30
C VAL A 162 -8.87 -6.73 6.53
N GLY A 163 -7.58 -6.92 6.30
CA GLY A 163 -6.62 -7.16 7.37
C GLY A 163 -5.25 -7.51 6.81
N PHE A 164 -4.49 -8.29 7.56
CA PHE A 164 -3.14 -8.67 7.19
C PHE A 164 -2.91 -10.17 7.29
N SER A 165 -2.11 -10.70 6.38
CA SER A 165 -1.61 -12.06 6.42
C SER A 165 -0.11 -12.02 6.17
N ASP A 166 0.68 -12.45 7.17
CA ASP A 166 2.16 -12.50 7.11
C ASP A 166 2.79 -11.21 6.56
N GLY A 167 2.19 -10.06 6.90
CA GLY A 167 2.69 -8.77 6.49
C GLY A 167 2.15 -8.28 5.15
N PHE A 168 1.34 -9.03 4.43
CA PHE A 168 0.64 -8.57 3.24
C PHE A 168 -0.72 -7.97 3.60
N PRO A 169 -1.12 -6.84 3.00
CA PRO A 169 -2.48 -6.34 3.12
C PRO A 169 -3.43 -7.25 2.34
N VAL A 170 -4.43 -7.78 3.00
CA VAL A 170 -5.36 -8.77 2.44
C VAL A 170 -6.79 -8.27 2.55
N ALA A 171 -7.53 -8.48 1.50
CA ALA A 171 -8.97 -8.32 1.45
C ALA A 171 -9.64 -9.68 1.21
N ARG A 172 -10.84 -9.91 1.75
CA ARG A 172 -11.56 -11.15 1.56
C ARG A 172 -13.07 -10.98 1.56
N ASP A 173 -13.73 -11.88 0.87
CA ASP A 173 -15.16 -12.10 0.95
C ASP A 173 -15.44 -13.51 1.51
N PRO A 174 -15.75 -13.64 2.80
CA PRO A 174 -16.04 -14.94 3.41
C PRO A 174 -17.25 -15.65 2.80
N LYS A 175 -18.22 -14.92 2.27
CA LYS A 175 -19.42 -15.52 1.63
C LYS A 175 -19.06 -16.14 0.27
N ALA A 176 -18.22 -15.47 -0.49
CA ALA A 176 -17.70 -16.00 -1.75
C ALA A 176 -16.57 -17.01 -1.57
N GLY A 177 -16.01 -17.16 -0.37
CA GLY A 177 -14.87 -18.00 -0.09
C GLY A 177 -13.59 -17.51 -0.80
N GLU A 178 -13.49 -16.21 -1.05
CA GLU A 178 -12.40 -15.58 -1.78
C GLU A 178 -11.54 -14.68 -0.90
N ALA A 179 -10.23 -14.64 -1.19
CA ALA A 179 -9.30 -13.69 -0.60
C ALA A 179 -8.26 -13.27 -1.64
N TRP A 180 -7.70 -12.06 -1.49
CA TRP A 180 -6.70 -11.50 -2.40
C TRP A 180 -5.80 -10.50 -1.67
N ILE A 181 -4.60 -10.27 -2.19
CA ILE A 181 -3.75 -9.19 -1.71
C ILE A 181 -4.28 -7.88 -2.29
N ALA A 182 -4.44 -6.87 -1.43
CA ALA A 182 -4.89 -5.55 -1.83
C ALA A 182 -3.76 -4.74 -2.48
N HIS A 183 -4.10 -3.96 -3.52
CA HIS A 183 -3.18 -3.06 -4.20
C HIS A 183 -2.95 -1.79 -3.37
N CYS A 184 -2.10 -1.90 -2.34
CA CYS A 184 -1.65 -0.78 -1.53
C CYS A 184 -0.30 -0.24 -2.03
N TYR A 185 0.13 0.93 -1.56
CA TYR A 185 1.47 1.48 -1.84
C TYR A 185 2.57 0.45 -1.57
N GLY A 186 3.48 0.28 -2.53
CA GLY A 186 4.56 -0.70 -2.48
C GLY A 186 4.16 -2.13 -2.86
N THR A 187 2.88 -2.42 -3.15
CA THR A 187 2.47 -3.71 -3.72
C THR A 187 3.12 -3.88 -5.09
N VAL A 188 3.68 -5.06 -5.35
CA VAL A 188 4.28 -5.45 -6.63
C VAL A 188 3.32 -6.37 -7.37
N GLY A 189 2.87 -5.95 -8.54
CA GLY A 189 1.99 -6.73 -9.40
C GLY A 189 2.66 -7.17 -10.69
N VAL A 190 2.02 -8.12 -11.36
CA VAL A 190 2.43 -8.63 -12.67
C VAL A 190 1.70 -7.84 -13.74
N ALA A 191 2.46 -7.18 -14.64
CA ALA A 191 1.88 -6.49 -15.79
C ALA A 191 1.35 -7.51 -16.79
N ARG A 192 0.26 -7.18 -17.44
CA ARG A 192 -0.38 -7.96 -18.50
C ARG A 192 -1.06 -7.06 -19.52
N ASP A 193 -1.34 -7.61 -20.67
CA ASP A 193 -2.16 -7.01 -21.70
C ASP A 193 -3.67 -7.14 -21.40
N THR A 194 -4.47 -6.70 -22.33
CA THR A 194 -5.94 -6.85 -22.28
C THR A 194 -6.36 -8.31 -22.45
N GLY A 195 -7.52 -8.67 -21.91
CA GLY A 195 -8.08 -10.03 -22.02
C GLY A 195 -7.98 -10.83 -20.73
N ALA A 196 -8.07 -12.15 -20.84
CA ALA A 196 -8.08 -13.07 -19.71
C ALA A 196 -6.68 -13.51 -19.23
N GLU A 197 -5.65 -12.98 -19.83
CA GLU A 197 -4.27 -13.29 -19.49
C GLU A 197 -3.86 -12.73 -18.14
N THR A 198 -2.89 -13.36 -17.51
CA THR A 198 -2.38 -12.93 -16.19
C THR A 198 -0.99 -12.30 -16.23
N GLY A 199 -0.30 -12.34 -17.38
CA GLY A 199 1.14 -12.09 -17.47
C GLY A 199 1.97 -13.20 -16.82
N ASN A 200 3.24 -13.26 -17.15
CA ASN A 200 4.15 -14.33 -16.70
C ASN A 200 5.20 -13.87 -15.68
N GLY A 201 5.20 -12.60 -15.31
CA GLY A 201 6.16 -12.01 -14.37
C GLY A 201 7.42 -11.43 -15.02
N SER A 202 7.55 -11.45 -16.36
CA SER A 202 8.67 -10.79 -17.06
C SER A 202 8.58 -9.26 -17.03
N SER A 203 7.39 -8.71 -16.81
CA SER A 203 7.16 -7.30 -16.55
C SER A 203 6.41 -7.12 -15.24
N LEU A 204 6.96 -6.32 -14.35
CA LEU A 204 6.44 -6.09 -12.99
C LEU A 204 6.25 -4.59 -12.76
N TYR A 205 5.34 -4.26 -11.86
CA TYR A 205 5.14 -2.88 -11.42
C TYR A 205 5.05 -2.79 -9.89
N ALA A 206 5.43 -1.66 -9.34
CA ALA A 206 5.18 -1.30 -7.95
C ALA A 206 4.21 -0.10 -7.89
N ILE A 207 3.25 -0.14 -6.98
CA ILE A 207 2.34 0.97 -6.72
C ILE A 207 3.12 2.09 -6.01
N ILE A 208 3.15 3.28 -6.62
CA ILE A 208 3.84 4.46 -6.10
C ILE A 208 2.91 5.61 -5.71
N GLY A 209 1.61 5.42 -5.77
CA GLY A 209 0.61 6.43 -5.49
C GLY A 209 -0.51 5.95 -4.58
N GLN A 210 -1.63 6.63 -4.66
CA GLN A 210 -2.84 6.22 -3.95
C GLN A 210 -3.23 4.79 -4.37
N ALA A 211 -3.66 4.00 -3.41
CA ALA A 211 -3.99 2.60 -3.61
C ALA A 211 -5.05 2.38 -4.73
N PRO A 212 -4.68 1.81 -5.87
CA PRO A 212 -5.60 1.56 -6.97
C PRO A 212 -6.37 0.27 -6.72
N ARG A 213 -7.25 0.27 -5.72
CA ARG A 213 -8.01 -0.90 -5.27
C ARG A 213 -8.95 -1.46 -6.35
N ASN A 214 -9.24 -0.71 -7.41
CA ASN A 214 -9.93 -1.20 -8.60
C ASN A 214 -9.14 -2.27 -9.38
N LEU A 215 -7.84 -2.38 -9.15
CA LEU A 215 -7.02 -3.46 -9.69
C LEU A 215 -7.17 -4.78 -8.91
N ASP A 216 -7.70 -4.73 -7.69
CA ASP A 216 -7.95 -5.92 -6.89
C ASP A 216 -8.76 -6.96 -7.67
N ARG A 217 -8.34 -8.21 -7.65
CA ARG A 217 -8.93 -9.34 -8.36
C ARG A 217 -8.84 -9.27 -9.90
N ASN A 218 -8.10 -8.31 -10.44
CA ASN A 218 -7.89 -8.15 -11.88
C ASN A 218 -6.44 -8.37 -12.30
N LEU A 219 -5.51 -8.35 -11.36
CA LEU A 219 -4.08 -8.53 -11.58
C LEU A 219 -3.49 -9.43 -10.51
N ALA A 220 -2.52 -10.25 -10.88
CA ALA A 220 -1.77 -11.07 -9.92
C ALA A 220 -0.80 -10.17 -9.12
N VAL A 221 -0.85 -10.30 -7.80
CA VAL A 221 0.10 -9.62 -6.91
C VAL A 221 1.26 -10.56 -6.62
N ALA A 222 2.43 -10.24 -7.18
CA ALA A 222 3.63 -11.06 -7.04
C ALA A 222 4.34 -10.87 -5.68
N GLY A 223 4.14 -9.71 -5.03
CA GLY A 223 4.84 -9.40 -3.80
C GLY A 223 4.62 -7.99 -3.30
N LYS A 224 5.55 -7.53 -2.47
CA LYS A 224 5.60 -6.14 -2.00
C LYS A 224 7.04 -5.68 -1.82
N VAL A 225 7.29 -4.41 -2.04
CA VAL A 225 8.55 -3.76 -1.68
C VAL A 225 8.58 -3.57 -0.16
N ILE A 226 9.64 -4.06 0.48
CA ILE A 226 9.86 -3.90 1.92
C ILE A 226 11.00 -2.96 2.24
N LYS A 227 11.81 -2.55 1.24
CA LYS A 227 12.86 -1.55 1.35
C LYS A 227 13.17 -0.97 -0.03
N GLY A 228 13.48 0.33 -0.13
CA GLY A 228 13.90 0.98 -1.36
C GLY A 228 12.75 1.59 -2.18
N MET A 229 11.56 1.75 -1.60
CA MET A 229 10.44 2.43 -2.28
C MET A 229 10.78 3.87 -2.67
N GLU A 230 11.63 4.53 -1.90
CA GLU A 230 12.14 5.88 -2.17
C GLU A 230 12.81 5.99 -3.53
N PHE A 231 13.48 4.93 -4.00
CA PHE A 231 14.08 4.91 -5.34
C PHE A 231 13.03 4.81 -6.43
N LEU A 232 12.05 3.91 -6.27
CA LEU A 232 11.01 3.67 -7.27
C LEU A 232 10.04 4.86 -7.41
N SER A 233 9.71 5.50 -6.30
CA SER A 233 8.75 6.61 -6.27
C SER A 233 9.34 7.95 -6.70
N ALA A 234 10.67 8.09 -6.69
CA ALA A 234 11.37 9.33 -7.03
C ALA A 234 11.70 9.49 -8.52
N TYR A 235 11.50 8.46 -9.34
CA TYR A 235 11.79 8.56 -10.77
C TYR A 235 10.91 9.62 -11.46
N PRO A 236 11.47 10.35 -12.45
CA PRO A 236 10.69 11.25 -13.27
C PRO A 236 9.48 10.54 -13.88
N ARG A 237 8.37 11.24 -14.00
CA ARG A 237 7.18 10.69 -14.66
C ARG A 237 7.40 10.61 -16.17
N GLY A 238 6.88 9.55 -16.78
CA GLY A 238 6.90 9.40 -18.24
C GLY A 238 5.79 10.20 -18.92
N GLY A 239 5.69 10.07 -20.24
CA GLY A 239 4.75 10.81 -21.07
C GLY A 239 3.29 10.43 -20.86
N GLU A 240 2.40 11.37 -21.13
CA GLU A 240 0.95 11.14 -21.11
C GLU A 240 0.51 10.25 -22.32
N PRO A 241 -0.56 9.44 -22.18
CA PRO A 241 -1.41 9.32 -20.96
C PRO A 241 -0.97 8.20 -20.02
N MET A 242 -0.04 7.36 -20.41
CA MET A 242 0.24 6.09 -19.73
C MET A 242 1.51 6.11 -18.87
N GLY A 243 2.32 7.16 -18.96
CA GLY A 243 3.56 7.29 -18.20
C GLY A 243 4.73 6.45 -18.74
N PHE A 244 4.67 5.96 -19.96
CA PHE A 244 5.81 5.31 -20.61
C PHE A 244 6.91 6.32 -20.95
N TYR A 245 8.15 5.87 -20.88
CA TYR A 245 9.28 6.68 -21.33
C TYR A 245 9.45 6.57 -22.84
N ASP A 246 9.30 7.71 -23.51
CA ASP A 246 9.37 7.80 -24.98
C ASP A 246 10.80 7.62 -25.51
N LYS A 247 11.79 8.01 -24.69
CA LYS A 247 13.21 8.00 -25.07
C LYS A 247 14.01 7.01 -24.22
N PRO A 248 14.92 6.23 -24.82
CA PRO A 248 15.76 5.28 -24.07
C PRO A 248 16.55 5.93 -22.92
N GLU A 249 16.97 7.21 -23.07
CA GLU A 249 17.77 7.94 -22.08
C GLU A 249 16.99 8.23 -20.79
N GLN A 250 15.67 8.19 -20.83
CA GLN A 250 14.81 8.37 -19.66
C GLN A 250 14.72 7.10 -18.81
N ARG A 251 14.98 5.95 -19.40
CA ARG A 251 14.86 4.64 -18.77
C ARG A 251 16.01 4.39 -17.81
N VAL A 252 15.72 3.72 -16.71
CA VAL A 252 16.74 3.37 -15.71
C VAL A 252 17.05 1.90 -15.82
N THR A 253 18.30 1.59 -16.14
CA THR A 253 18.78 0.22 -16.27
C THR A 253 18.91 -0.45 -14.91
N ILE A 254 18.34 -1.63 -14.78
CA ILE A 254 18.48 -2.52 -13.62
C ILE A 254 19.84 -3.21 -13.73
N LYS A 255 20.70 -3.01 -12.73
CA LYS A 255 22.05 -3.60 -12.72
C LYS A 255 22.00 -5.11 -12.57
N SER A 256 21.20 -5.59 -11.61
CA SER A 256 21.02 -7.01 -11.35
C SER A 256 19.77 -7.26 -10.53
N VAL A 257 19.19 -8.45 -10.68
CA VAL A 257 18.16 -8.96 -9.78
C VAL A 257 18.57 -10.36 -9.29
N ARG A 258 18.57 -10.56 -7.97
CA ARG A 258 18.99 -11.84 -7.34
C ARG A 258 18.02 -12.23 -6.25
N LEU A 259 17.87 -13.54 -6.03
CA LEU A 259 17.25 -14.02 -4.80
C LEU A 259 18.29 -13.93 -3.66
N ALA A 260 17.82 -13.56 -2.47
CA ALA A 260 18.69 -13.52 -1.30
C ALA A 260 19.30 -14.91 -1.00
N ALA A 261 18.59 -15.97 -1.34
CA ALA A 261 19.10 -17.35 -1.19
C ALA A 261 20.32 -17.65 -2.07
N ASP A 262 20.41 -16.99 -3.23
CA ASP A 262 21.49 -17.20 -4.21
C ASP A 262 22.66 -16.21 -3.99
N VAL A 263 22.58 -15.37 -2.96
CA VAL A 263 23.63 -14.45 -2.53
C VAL A 263 24.33 -15.02 -1.29
N PRO A 264 25.68 -14.94 -1.20
CA PRO A 264 26.41 -15.35 -0.01
C PRO A 264 25.83 -14.72 1.26
N GLU A 265 25.74 -15.48 2.35
CA GLU A 265 25.07 -15.06 3.57
C GLU A 265 25.67 -13.75 4.14
N ALA A 266 26.99 -13.61 4.06
CA ALA A 266 27.70 -12.41 4.51
C ALA A 266 27.34 -11.14 3.71
N GLU A 267 26.80 -11.28 2.49
CA GLU A 267 26.41 -10.17 1.61
C GLU A 267 24.91 -9.90 1.65
N ARG A 268 24.14 -10.73 2.39
CA ARG A 268 22.70 -10.52 2.52
C ARG A 268 22.39 -9.28 3.34
N THR A 269 21.44 -8.51 2.89
CA THR A 269 20.93 -7.36 3.65
C THR A 269 20.15 -7.86 4.86
N PRO A 270 20.59 -7.55 6.09
CA PRO A 270 19.83 -7.93 7.28
C PRO A 270 18.50 -7.17 7.30
N ILE A 271 17.41 -7.91 7.36
CA ILE A 271 16.07 -7.33 7.32
C ILE A 271 15.07 -8.18 8.10
N GLN A 272 14.22 -7.52 8.86
CA GLN A 272 13.12 -8.16 9.59
C GLN A 272 11.82 -7.38 9.37
N VAL A 273 10.73 -8.08 9.33
CA VAL A 273 9.36 -7.55 9.17
C VAL A 273 8.59 -7.81 10.45
N LEU A 274 7.88 -6.83 10.96
CA LEU A 274 7.03 -7.01 12.14
C LEU A 274 5.90 -7.99 11.82
N ARG A 275 5.70 -8.96 12.69
CA ARG A 275 4.59 -9.92 12.56
C ARG A 275 3.27 -9.19 12.73
N THR A 276 2.38 -9.33 11.77
CA THR A 276 1.09 -8.64 11.78
C THR A 276 0.07 -9.25 12.75
N ASP A 277 0.37 -10.40 13.30
CA ASP A 277 -0.36 -11.06 14.40
C ASP A 277 0.20 -10.69 15.79
N SER A 278 1.19 -9.80 15.88
CA SER A 278 1.84 -9.41 17.13
C SER A 278 1.06 -8.34 17.90
N LYS A 279 1.27 -8.30 19.22
CA LYS A 279 0.71 -7.26 20.09
C LYS A 279 1.25 -5.87 19.72
N THR A 280 2.53 -5.79 19.38
CA THR A 280 3.13 -4.52 18.95
C THR A 280 2.53 -4.02 17.66
N PHE A 281 2.23 -4.90 16.68
CA PHE A 281 1.56 -4.47 15.46
C PHE A 281 0.16 -3.91 15.75
N ALA A 282 -0.63 -4.60 16.57
CA ALA A 282 -1.94 -4.11 16.99
C ALA A 282 -1.86 -2.74 17.68
N ALA A 283 -0.88 -2.55 18.56
CA ALA A 283 -0.65 -1.27 19.23
C ALA A 283 -0.21 -0.17 18.25
N VAL A 284 0.61 -0.49 17.25
CA VAL A 284 1.01 0.46 16.19
C VAL A 284 -0.19 0.88 15.34
N VAL A 285 -1.07 -0.06 14.98
CA VAL A 285 -2.31 0.25 14.26
C VAL A 285 -3.19 1.18 15.08
N ASP A 286 -3.37 0.87 16.36
CA ASP A 286 -4.16 1.71 17.27
C ASP A 286 -3.55 3.11 17.46
N ALA A 287 -2.23 3.19 17.65
CA ALA A 287 -1.52 4.46 17.77
C ALA A 287 -1.63 5.34 16.52
N LYS A 288 -1.72 4.73 15.32
CA LYS A 288 -1.97 5.47 14.07
C LYS A 288 -3.43 5.91 13.96
N ARG A 289 -4.38 5.05 14.33
CA ARG A 289 -5.83 5.32 14.32
C ARG A 289 -6.19 6.44 15.28
N ASN A 290 -5.64 6.39 16.47
CA ASN A 290 -5.98 7.27 17.58
C ASN A 290 -4.83 8.22 17.94
N ARG A 291 -4.01 8.61 16.95
CA ARG A 291 -2.86 9.47 17.18
C ARG A 291 -3.27 10.77 17.85
N ARG A 292 -2.66 11.04 19.01
CA ARG A 292 -2.86 12.24 19.79
C ARG A 292 -1.52 12.72 20.33
N ASP A 293 -1.04 13.82 19.80
CA ASP A 293 0.23 14.46 20.18
C ASP A 293 0.10 15.98 19.98
N ASP A 294 1.21 16.70 20.06
CA ASP A 294 1.19 18.18 19.93
C ASP A 294 0.73 18.66 18.55
N PHE A 295 0.83 17.83 17.52
CA PHE A 295 0.37 18.12 16.17
C PHE A 295 -1.06 17.60 15.92
N TYR A 296 -1.35 16.36 16.32
CA TYR A 296 -2.65 15.73 16.12
C TYR A 296 -3.53 15.90 17.35
N THR A 297 -4.32 16.98 17.35
CA THR A 297 -5.25 17.28 18.45
C THR A 297 -6.57 16.50 18.35
N ARG A 298 -6.94 16.05 17.14
CA ARG A 298 -8.13 15.24 16.89
C ARG A 298 -7.75 13.93 16.23
N PRO A 299 -7.88 12.80 16.92
CA PRO A 299 -7.68 11.48 16.33
C PRO A 299 -8.67 11.23 15.19
N ALA A 300 -8.22 10.52 14.16
CA ALA A 300 -9.11 10.12 13.06
C ALA A 300 -10.16 9.09 13.51
N GLY A 301 -9.85 8.28 14.55
CA GLY A 301 -10.72 7.24 15.09
C GLY A 301 -10.89 6.03 14.18
N LYS A 302 -10.39 6.11 12.93
CA LYS A 302 -10.38 5.06 11.93
C LYS A 302 -9.08 5.09 11.14
N ILE A 303 -8.76 3.97 10.52
CA ILE A 303 -7.60 3.85 9.64
C ILE A 303 -7.92 2.95 8.44
N ASP A 304 -7.51 3.37 7.25
CA ASP A 304 -7.61 2.58 6.02
C ASP A 304 -6.50 1.51 5.97
N LEU A 305 -6.82 0.35 5.38
CA LEU A 305 -5.88 -0.77 5.21
C LEU A 305 -4.54 -0.33 4.60
N CYS A 306 -4.60 0.43 3.53
CA CYS A 306 -3.42 0.86 2.77
C CYS A 306 -2.61 1.97 3.46
N ASN A 307 -3.17 2.61 4.49
CA ASN A 307 -2.47 3.59 5.34
C ASN A 307 -1.69 2.93 6.50
N ILE A 308 -1.79 1.60 6.63
CA ILE A 308 -1.04 0.84 7.62
C ILE A 308 0.20 0.23 6.95
N GLY A 309 1.31 0.94 6.98
CA GLY A 309 2.59 0.34 6.57
C GLY A 309 3.02 -0.72 7.60
N VAL A 310 3.37 -1.91 7.13
CA VAL A 310 3.96 -2.94 7.99
C VAL A 310 5.41 -2.57 8.30
N PRO A 311 5.78 -2.43 9.59
CA PRO A 311 7.12 -2.02 9.96
C PRO A 311 8.19 -3.01 9.54
N VAL A 312 9.32 -2.48 9.06
CA VAL A 312 10.51 -3.22 8.66
C VAL A 312 11.70 -2.63 9.40
N ARG A 313 12.64 -3.45 9.81
CA ARG A 313 13.87 -3.00 10.48
C ARG A 313 15.11 -3.71 9.96
N ASP A 314 16.23 -3.06 10.15
CA ASP A 314 17.55 -3.69 10.09
C ASP A 314 17.90 -4.15 11.52
N PRO A 315 17.98 -5.46 11.80
CA PRO A 315 18.27 -5.96 13.14
C PRO A 315 19.68 -5.65 13.62
N SER A 316 20.61 -5.26 12.73
CA SER A 316 21.97 -4.86 13.08
C SER A 316 22.07 -3.41 13.59
N LYS A 317 21.02 -2.60 13.33
CA LYS A 317 20.94 -1.21 13.79
C LYS A 317 20.13 -1.14 15.08
N LYS A 318 20.74 -0.62 16.13
CA LYS A 318 20.07 -0.36 17.43
C LYS A 318 19.27 0.95 17.39
#